data_9fc273b81795b44b2dfff93f3dd784d7
#
_entry.id   9fc273b81795b44b2dfff93f3dd784d7
#
_cell.length_a   1.000
_cell.length_b   1.000
_cell.length_c   1.000
_cell.angle_alpha   90.00
_cell.angle_beta   90.00
_cell.angle_gamma   90.00
#
_symmetry.space_group_name_H-M   'P 1'
#
loop_
_entity.id
_entity.type
_entity.pdbx_description
1 polymer ?
#
loop_
_entity_poly.entity_id
_entity_poly.type
_entity_poly.pdbx_seq_one_letter_code
_entity_poly.pdbx_strand_id
1 'polypeptide(L)'
;TRENCRTLHPAVSSLENCPRLPDSCRHGSPHRCSAFFHILNSVDQQRGCCEVADGKYEITLYTSCCNATQGIYYYTTYDNHQISAVDMHRENLDGETLRCFAPVTGEQIHMQN
;
A
#
# COMPACT_ATOMS: atom_id res chain seq x y z
N THR A 1 -21.67 -16.85 0.48
CA THR A 1 -21.61 -15.72 1.43
C THR A 1 -20.73 -14.65 0.82
N ARG A 2 -21.40 -13.60 0.28
CA ARG A 2 -20.81 -12.50 -0.51
C ARG A 2 -20.40 -11.31 0.38
N GLU A 3 -19.63 -11.52 1.40
CA GLU A 3 -19.29 -10.43 2.31
C GLU A 3 -17.81 -10.43 2.62
N ASN A 4 -16.97 -9.86 1.75
CA ASN A 4 -15.69 -9.26 2.14
C ASN A 4 -14.86 -8.73 0.95
N CYS A 5 -15.50 -8.31 -0.13
CA CYS A 5 -14.80 -7.46 -1.10
C CYS A 5 -14.92 -6.00 -0.63
N ARG A 6 -14.07 -5.56 0.30
CA ARG A 6 -13.92 -4.14 0.59
C ARG A 6 -13.20 -3.53 -0.60
N THR A 7 -13.93 -2.76 -1.37
CA THR A 7 -13.42 -1.96 -2.48
C THR A 7 -12.33 -1.05 -1.93
N LEU A 8 -11.08 -1.29 -2.33
CA LEU A 8 -9.98 -0.38 -2.07
C LEU A 8 -10.25 0.90 -2.88
N HIS A 9 -10.84 1.91 -2.25
CA HIS A 9 -10.93 3.24 -2.84
C HIS A 9 -9.55 3.89 -2.71
N PRO A 10 -8.90 4.29 -3.81
CA PRO A 10 -7.65 5.01 -3.72
C PRO A 10 -7.91 6.43 -3.18
N ALA A 11 -7.31 6.74 -2.04
CA ALA A 11 -7.14 8.12 -1.61
C ALA A 11 -6.06 8.78 -2.51
N VAL A 12 -6.46 9.17 -3.73
CA VAL A 12 -5.54 9.75 -4.75
C VAL A 12 -5.41 11.28 -4.62
N SER A 13 -5.98 11.92 -3.58
CA SER A 13 -6.13 13.38 -3.57
C SER A 13 -5.01 14.19 -2.92
N SER A 14 -3.86 13.61 -2.55
CA SER A 14 -2.85 14.35 -1.78
C SER A 14 -1.44 14.41 -2.40
N LEU A 15 -1.24 13.97 -3.64
CA LEU A 15 0.11 13.93 -4.24
C LEU A 15 0.54 15.22 -4.96
N GLU A 16 -0.31 16.24 -5.04
CA GLU A 16 0.01 17.47 -5.77
C GLU A 16 1.01 18.40 -5.04
N ASN A 17 1.26 18.18 -3.74
CA ASN A 17 2.18 19.00 -2.94
C ASN A 17 3.39 18.23 -2.39
N CYS A 18 3.76 17.10 -2.97
CA CYS A 18 4.98 16.41 -2.57
C CYS A 18 6.21 17.21 -3.05
N PRO A 19 7.19 17.53 -2.18
CA PRO A 19 8.40 18.19 -2.61
C PRO A 19 9.06 17.39 -3.73
N ARG A 20 9.51 18.10 -4.78
CA ARG A 20 10.12 17.53 -5.98
C ARG A 20 11.26 16.60 -5.56
N LEU A 21 11.05 15.29 -5.71
CA LEU A 21 12.08 14.28 -5.44
C LEU A 21 13.30 14.54 -6.34
N PRO A 22 14.53 14.40 -5.82
CA PRO A 22 15.75 14.61 -6.60
C PRO A 22 15.78 13.70 -7.85
N ASP A 23 16.45 14.17 -8.91
CA ASP A 23 16.47 13.51 -10.23
C ASP A 23 17.03 12.08 -10.21
N SER A 24 17.83 11.71 -9.19
CA SER A 24 18.23 10.33 -8.92
C SER A 24 17.04 9.40 -8.70
N CYS A 25 15.87 9.95 -8.44
CA CYS A 25 14.61 9.20 -8.29
C CYS A 25 13.86 8.92 -9.60
N ARG A 26 14.33 9.24 -10.79
CA ARG A 26 13.57 9.15 -12.05
C ARG A 26 13.74 7.86 -12.87
N HIS A 27 14.64 6.95 -12.53
CA HIS A 27 14.87 5.72 -13.31
C HIS A 27 14.75 4.47 -12.45
N GLY A 28 13.76 3.69 -12.69
CA GLY A 28 13.38 2.30 -12.38
C GLY A 28 14.15 1.41 -11.38
N SER A 29 14.80 1.96 -10.34
CA SER A 29 15.51 1.15 -9.35
C SER A 29 14.56 0.64 -8.24
N PRO A 30 14.67 -0.63 -7.80
CA PRO A 30 13.85 -1.19 -6.72
C PRO A 30 13.98 -0.45 -5.36
N HIS A 31 15.06 0.30 -5.17
CA HIS A 31 15.27 1.12 -3.95
C HIS A 31 14.27 2.26 -3.74
N ARG A 32 13.46 2.58 -4.71
CA ARG A 32 12.52 3.71 -4.67
C ARG A 32 11.22 3.38 -3.97
N CYS A 33 10.73 2.17 -4.14
CA CYS A 33 9.53 1.70 -3.47
C CYS A 33 9.71 1.79 -1.95
N SER A 34 10.86 1.35 -1.45
CA SER A 34 11.22 1.44 -0.03
C SER A 34 11.18 2.86 0.50
N ALA A 35 11.72 3.85 -0.24
CA ALA A 35 11.72 5.25 0.19
C ALA A 35 10.30 5.82 0.36
N PHE A 36 9.36 5.45 -0.52
CA PHE A 36 7.96 5.84 -0.37
C PHE A 36 7.33 5.28 0.89
N PHE A 37 7.56 3.99 1.17
CA PHE A 37 7.03 3.38 2.39
C PHE A 37 7.64 4.00 3.65
N HIS A 38 8.92 4.38 3.65
CA HIS A 38 9.51 5.12 4.77
C HIS A 38 8.79 6.44 5.04
N ILE A 39 8.45 7.19 3.99
CA ILE A 39 7.70 8.45 4.13
C ILE A 39 6.28 8.17 4.65
N LEU A 40 5.58 7.21 4.06
CA LEU A 40 4.20 6.89 4.42
C LEU A 40 4.08 6.32 5.84
N ASN A 41 5.04 5.52 6.27
CA ASN A 41 5.07 4.97 7.64
C ASN A 41 5.23 6.05 8.71
N SER A 42 5.64 7.28 8.34
CA SER A 42 5.71 8.40 9.30
C SER A 42 4.34 8.90 9.76
N VAL A 43 3.27 8.53 9.05
CA VAL A 43 1.88 8.90 9.36
C VAL A 43 1.02 7.68 9.73
N ASP A 44 1.64 6.53 9.97
CA ASP A 44 0.94 5.31 10.39
C ASP A 44 0.34 5.49 11.77
N GLN A 45 -0.93 5.12 11.90
CA GLN A 45 -1.66 5.07 13.15
C GLN A 45 -1.56 3.66 13.75
N GLN A 46 -0.89 3.57 14.89
CA GLN A 46 -0.76 2.32 15.62
C GLN A 46 -2.00 2.08 16.49
N ARG A 47 -2.37 0.82 16.66
CA ARG A 47 -3.45 0.46 17.59
C ARG A 47 -3.14 0.96 19.00
N GLY A 48 -4.08 1.70 19.57
CA GLY A 48 -3.96 2.28 20.91
C GLY A 48 -3.41 3.71 20.96
N CYS A 49 -2.97 4.29 19.82
CA CYS A 49 -2.48 5.66 19.79
C CYS A 49 -3.59 6.70 19.67
N CYS A 50 -4.66 6.40 18.94
CA CYS A 50 -5.77 7.31 18.72
C CYS A 50 -7.09 6.60 19.02
N GLU A 51 -7.73 6.96 20.11
CA GLU A 51 -9.06 6.47 20.48
C GLU A 51 -10.12 7.43 19.91
N VAL A 52 -11.00 6.91 19.07
CA VAL A 52 -12.06 7.68 18.38
C VAL A 52 -13.42 7.52 19.06
N ALA A 53 -13.61 6.45 19.83
CA ALA A 53 -14.76 6.19 20.68
C ALA A 53 -14.37 5.16 21.72
N ASP A 54 -15.20 4.96 22.75
CA ASP A 54 -14.94 4.02 23.84
C ASP A 54 -14.52 2.63 23.34
N GLY A 55 -13.27 2.27 23.58
CA GLY A 55 -12.64 1.03 23.14
C GLY A 55 -12.41 0.89 21.62
N LYS A 56 -12.63 1.97 20.82
CA LYS A 56 -12.41 1.97 19.36
C LYS A 56 -11.21 2.81 19.00
N TYR A 57 -10.26 2.20 18.32
CA TYR A 57 -9.01 2.83 17.91
C TYR A 57 -8.95 3.00 16.39
N GLU A 58 -8.47 4.16 15.99
CA GLU A 58 -8.06 4.38 14.59
C GLU A 58 -6.73 3.68 14.32
N ILE A 59 -6.64 2.98 13.20
CA ILE A 59 -5.42 2.31 12.76
C ILE A 59 -5.25 2.45 11.25
N THR A 60 -4.02 2.49 10.78
CA THR A 60 -3.71 2.38 9.35
C THR A 60 -3.91 0.94 8.91
N LEU A 61 -4.95 0.67 8.13
CA LEU A 61 -5.27 -0.69 7.66
C LEU A 61 -4.28 -1.20 6.62
N TYR A 62 -3.84 -0.33 5.74
CA TYR A 62 -2.86 -0.62 4.68
C TYR A 62 -2.21 0.68 4.21
N THR A 63 -1.02 0.55 3.66
CA THR A 63 -0.28 1.63 3.01
C THR A 63 0.03 1.22 1.58
N SER A 64 -0.17 2.11 0.62
CA SER A 64 0.03 1.76 -0.79
C SER A 64 0.65 2.89 -1.60
N CYS A 65 1.35 2.51 -2.67
CA CYS A 65 1.83 3.44 -3.69
C CYS A 65 1.79 2.79 -5.08
N CYS A 66 1.71 3.62 -6.12
CA CYS A 66 1.70 3.17 -7.49
C CYS A 66 2.91 3.71 -8.25
N ASN A 67 3.63 2.83 -8.95
CA ASN A 67 4.60 3.22 -9.94
C ASN A 67 3.88 3.33 -11.30
N ALA A 68 3.42 4.53 -11.63
CA ALA A 68 2.65 4.76 -12.85
C ALA A 68 3.45 4.50 -14.14
N THR A 69 4.78 4.66 -14.10
CA THR A 69 5.66 4.40 -15.27
C THR A 69 5.75 2.90 -15.57
N GLN A 70 5.78 2.07 -14.54
CA GLN A 70 5.90 0.61 -14.69
C GLN A 70 4.56 -0.12 -14.57
N GLY A 71 3.47 0.59 -14.25
CA GLY A 71 2.17 -0.01 -14.04
C GLY A 71 2.13 -0.99 -12.86
N ILE A 72 2.88 -0.73 -11.79
CA ILE A 72 2.95 -1.62 -10.63
C ILE A 72 2.35 -0.94 -9.42
N TYR A 73 1.39 -1.60 -8.79
CA TYR A 73 0.78 -1.20 -7.53
C TYR A 73 1.41 -1.96 -6.38
N TYR A 74 1.95 -1.25 -5.40
CA TYR A 74 2.59 -1.80 -4.22
C TYR A 74 1.76 -1.53 -2.98
N TYR A 75 1.76 -2.45 -2.02
CA TYR A 75 1.08 -2.25 -0.75
C TYR A 75 1.72 -3.04 0.39
N THR A 76 1.50 -2.55 1.61
CA THR A 76 1.70 -3.27 2.87
C THR A 76 0.38 -3.27 3.64
N THR A 77 0.19 -4.19 4.56
CA THR A 77 -0.96 -4.22 5.46
C THR A 77 -0.51 -4.00 6.90
N TYR A 78 -1.44 -3.67 7.80
CA TYR A 78 -1.12 -3.48 9.22
C TYR A 78 -0.41 -4.68 9.83
N ASP A 79 -0.84 -5.88 9.49
CA ASP A 79 -0.30 -7.14 10.03
C ASP A 79 0.83 -7.73 9.18
N ASN A 80 1.21 -7.09 8.06
CA ASN A 80 2.31 -7.54 7.20
C ASN A 80 3.03 -6.35 6.56
N HIS A 81 4.22 -6.06 7.04
CA HIS A 81 5.07 -4.99 6.52
C HIS A 81 5.88 -5.39 5.28
N GLN A 82 5.80 -6.63 4.84
CA GLN A 82 6.41 -7.02 3.56
C GLN A 82 5.67 -6.34 2.41
N ILE A 83 6.42 -5.68 1.53
CA ILE A 83 5.86 -5.04 0.36
C ILE A 83 5.36 -6.11 -0.60
N SER A 84 4.07 -6.06 -0.89
CA SER A 84 3.40 -6.87 -1.91
C SER A 84 3.15 -6.02 -3.14
N ALA A 85 3.11 -6.63 -4.33
CA ALA A 85 2.95 -5.90 -5.57
C ALA A 85 1.96 -6.60 -6.52
N VAL A 86 1.23 -5.79 -7.28
CA VAL A 86 0.38 -6.22 -8.39
C VAL A 86 0.88 -5.52 -9.65
N ASP A 87 1.28 -6.31 -10.65
CA ASP A 87 1.65 -5.82 -11.97
C ASP A 87 0.39 -5.69 -12.82
N MET A 88 -0.04 -4.45 -13.06
CA MET A 88 -1.26 -4.15 -13.80
C MET A 88 -1.18 -4.56 -15.27
N HIS A 89 0.03 -4.64 -15.86
CA HIS A 89 0.21 -5.08 -17.25
C HIS A 89 -0.02 -6.59 -17.45
N ARG A 90 -0.05 -7.36 -16.37
CA ARG A 90 -0.40 -8.79 -16.41
C ARG A 90 -1.89 -9.04 -16.30
N GLU A 91 -2.66 -7.98 -16.08
CA GLU A 91 -4.11 -8.07 -15.93
C GLU A 91 -4.81 -7.57 -17.20
N ASN A 92 -6.00 -8.12 -17.45
CA ASN A 92 -6.87 -7.61 -18.52
C ASN A 92 -7.56 -6.34 -18.03
N LEU A 93 -6.96 -5.18 -18.31
CA LEU A 93 -7.47 -3.87 -17.88
C LEU A 93 -8.75 -3.46 -18.61
N ASP A 94 -9.00 -4.02 -19.81
CA ASP A 94 -10.21 -3.77 -20.60
C ASP A 94 -11.33 -4.79 -20.34
N GLY A 95 -11.13 -5.66 -19.35
CA GLY A 95 -12.09 -6.70 -18.98
C GLY A 95 -13.31 -6.13 -18.25
N GLU A 96 -14.50 -6.63 -18.57
CA GLU A 96 -15.75 -6.25 -17.92
C GLU A 96 -15.88 -6.77 -16.47
N THR A 97 -15.03 -7.70 -16.07
CA THR A 97 -15.06 -8.33 -14.75
C THR A 97 -14.02 -7.72 -13.82
N LEU A 98 -14.47 -7.30 -12.63
CA LEU A 98 -13.57 -6.83 -11.58
C LEU A 98 -12.64 -7.95 -11.11
N ARG A 99 -11.34 -7.72 -11.17
CA ARG A 99 -10.34 -8.59 -10.55
C ARG A 99 -10.13 -8.19 -9.10
N CYS A 100 -10.27 -9.14 -8.18
CA CYS A 100 -10.03 -8.94 -6.77
C CYS A 100 -8.85 -9.78 -6.31
N PHE A 101 -7.89 -9.15 -5.64
CA PHE A 101 -6.77 -9.83 -4.98
C PHE A 101 -7.01 -9.82 -3.47
N ALA A 102 -6.90 -10.98 -2.84
CA ALA A 102 -6.92 -11.02 -1.39
C ALA A 102 -5.65 -10.34 -0.85
N PRO A 103 -5.78 -9.41 0.11
CA PRO A 103 -4.60 -8.78 0.70
C PRO A 103 -3.76 -9.83 1.42
N VAL A 104 -2.43 -9.71 1.30
CA VAL A 104 -1.51 -10.54 2.07
C VAL A 104 -1.53 -10.02 3.51
N THR A 105 -2.07 -10.83 4.40
CA THR A 105 -2.14 -10.55 5.85
C THR A 105 -1.34 -11.58 6.62
N GLY A 106 -0.98 -11.25 7.84
CA GLY A 106 -0.16 -12.10 8.70
C GLY A 106 1.33 -11.84 8.53
N GLU A 107 2.03 -11.75 9.67
CA GLU A 107 3.45 -11.49 9.71
C GLU A 107 4.24 -12.59 9.01
N GLN A 108 5.20 -12.18 8.17
CA GLN A 108 6.16 -13.07 7.55
C GLN A 108 7.55 -12.78 8.13
N ILE A 109 7.94 -13.60 9.09
CA ILE A 109 9.22 -13.47 9.79
C ILE A 109 10.24 -14.38 9.12
N HIS A 110 11.32 -13.79 8.61
CA HIS A 110 12.45 -14.55 8.09
C HIS A 110 13.45 -14.82 9.22
N MET A 111 13.55 -16.08 9.66
CA MET A 111 14.54 -16.50 10.64
C MET A 111 15.91 -16.63 9.97
N GLN A 112 16.94 -16.02 10.56
CA GLN A 112 18.32 -16.01 10.00
C GLN A 112 19.25 -17.04 10.64
N ASN A 113 18.80 -17.78 11.62
CA ASN A 113 19.55 -18.83 12.32
C ASN A 113 18.91 -20.19 12.14
#